data_51508ece9715d363c8194f983ec2e52d
#
_entry.id   51508ece9715d363c8194f983ec2e52d
#
_cell.length_a   1.000
_cell.length_b   1.000
_cell.length_c   1.000
_cell.angle_alpha   90.00
_cell.angle_beta   90.00
_cell.angle_gamma   90.00
#
_symmetry.space_group_name_H-M   'P 1'
#
loop_
_entity.id
_entity.type
_entity.pdbx_description
1 polymer ?
#
loop_
_entity_poly.entity_id
_entity_poly.type
_entity_poly.pdbx_seq_one_letter_code
_entity_poly.pdbx_strand_id
1 'polypeptide(L)'
;MEYISLKPCPVCGQHPEKTTYSLEKPGGRGYVGCHSYQYKCECCLLVKGKDIDDIYRHKDVAQNEARKSWNEEVDRIIALQKAYRETQDICE
;
A
#
# COMPACT_ATOMS: atom_id res chain seq x y z
N MET A 1 2.27 1.35 19.89
CA MET A 1 1.27 1.59 18.82
C MET A 1 0.94 0.28 18.13
N GLU A 2 -0.34 -0.01 17.98
CA GLU A 2 -0.75 -1.19 17.23
C GLU A 2 -0.87 -0.86 15.75
N TYR A 3 -0.42 -1.78 14.92
CA TYR A 3 -0.55 -1.62 13.47
C TYR A 3 -1.92 -2.06 12.98
N ILE A 4 -2.43 -1.35 11.97
CA ILE A 4 -3.67 -1.71 11.28
C ILE A 4 -3.48 -3.06 10.60
N SER A 5 -4.48 -3.95 10.73
CA SER A 5 -4.43 -5.26 10.07
C SER A 5 -4.49 -5.10 8.56
N LEU A 6 -3.67 -5.85 7.84
CA LEU A 6 -3.61 -5.81 6.39
C LEU A 6 -4.68 -6.73 5.79
N LYS A 7 -5.40 -6.23 4.80
CA LYS A 7 -6.35 -7.01 4.02
C LYS A 7 -5.61 -7.80 2.94
N PRO A 8 -6.09 -8.99 2.55
CA PRO A 8 -5.48 -9.71 1.44
C PRO A 8 -5.73 -9.03 0.11
N CYS A 9 -4.86 -9.30 -0.87
CA CYS A 9 -5.00 -8.77 -2.22
C CYS A 9 -6.31 -9.25 -2.85
N PRO A 10 -7.15 -8.37 -3.40
CA PRO A 10 -8.43 -8.77 -3.99
C PRO A 10 -8.30 -9.51 -5.32
N VAL A 11 -7.12 -9.51 -5.90
CA VAL A 11 -6.87 -10.19 -7.18
C VAL A 11 -6.35 -11.61 -6.96
N CYS A 12 -5.35 -11.79 -6.11
CA CYS A 12 -4.72 -13.11 -5.91
C CYS A 12 -4.93 -13.69 -4.50
N GLY A 13 -5.49 -12.94 -3.57
CA GLY A 13 -5.78 -13.40 -2.22
C GLY A 13 -4.60 -13.48 -1.27
N GLN A 14 -3.41 -13.11 -1.70
CA GLN A 14 -2.21 -13.13 -0.87
C GLN A 14 -2.06 -11.83 -0.09
N HIS A 15 -1.37 -11.90 1.04
CA HIS A 15 -1.06 -10.72 1.83
C HIS A 15 0.04 -9.89 1.13
N PRO A 16 -0.01 -8.56 1.26
CA PRO A 16 0.99 -7.71 0.64
C PRO A 16 2.33 -7.79 1.37
N GLU A 17 3.39 -7.44 0.67
CA GLU A 17 4.71 -7.31 1.24
C GLU A 17 5.06 -5.85 1.43
N LYS A 18 5.79 -5.57 2.52
CA LYS A 18 6.29 -4.23 2.79
C LYS A 18 7.60 -4.00 2.04
N THR A 19 7.66 -2.94 1.26
CA THR A 19 8.89 -2.48 0.64
C THR A 19 9.36 -1.23 1.35
N THR A 20 10.63 -1.20 1.75
CA THR A 20 11.22 -0.06 2.44
C THR A 20 12.33 0.51 1.55
N TYR A 21 12.27 1.81 1.31
CA TYR A 21 13.28 2.51 0.52
C TYR A 21 14.00 3.52 1.39
N SER A 22 15.34 3.55 1.28
CA SER A 22 16.13 4.59 1.93
C SER A 22 16.00 5.90 1.17
N LEU A 23 15.83 6.99 1.91
CA LEU A 23 15.73 8.34 1.32
C LEU A 23 17.07 9.06 1.30
N GLU A 24 18.16 8.40 1.70
CA GLU A 24 19.50 8.97 1.65
C GLU A 24 19.98 9.08 0.20
N LYS A 25 20.51 10.25 -0.14
CA LYS A 25 21.08 10.46 -1.46
C LYS A 25 22.55 10.05 -1.49
N PRO A 26 23.07 9.57 -2.62
CA PRO A 26 24.50 9.33 -2.80
C PRO A 26 25.30 10.60 -2.48
N GLY A 27 26.38 10.46 -1.72
CA GLY A 27 27.21 11.59 -1.30
C GLY A 27 26.86 12.18 0.07
N GLY A 28 25.96 11.54 0.81
CA GLY A 28 25.65 11.92 2.18
C GLY A 28 24.75 13.13 2.35
N ARG A 29 24.16 13.61 1.29
CA ARG A 29 23.18 14.71 1.33
C ARG A 29 21.77 14.13 1.13
N GLY A 30 20.84 14.52 2.00
CA GLY A 30 19.47 14.06 1.96
C GLY A 30 18.93 13.85 3.35
N TYR A 31 17.93 13.00 3.47
CA TYR A 31 17.25 12.73 4.73
C TYR A 31 17.88 11.51 5.40
N VAL A 32 18.99 11.75 6.12
CA VAL A 32 19.75 10.68 6.78
C VAL A 32 18.86 9.94 7.79
N GLY A 33 18.81 8.60 7.67
CA GLY A 33 18.02 7.76 8.57
C GLY A 33 16.53 7.75 8.28
N CYS A 34 16.08 8.42 7.21
CA CYS A 34 14.67 8.43 6.83
C CYS A 34 14.39 7.40 5.76
N HIS A 35 13.17 6.88 5.76
CA HIS A 35 12.75 5.82 4.84
C HIS A 35 11.34 6.11 4.34
N SER A 36 10.99 5.50 3.19
CA SER A 36 9.60 5.42 2.76
C SER A 36 9.14 3.97 2.78
N TYR A 37 7.85 3.77 3.01
CA TYR A 37 7.24 2.46 3.16
C TYR A 37 6.08 2.32 2.19
N GLN A 38 6.00 1.17 1.52
CA GLN A 38 4.92 0.87 0.60
C GLN A 38 4.53 -0.60 0.75
N TYR A 39 3.24 -0.88 0.82
CA TYR A 39 2.72 -2.24 0.76
C TYR A 39 2.22 -2.52 -0.65
N LYS A 40 2.64 -3.64 -1.22
CA LYS A 40 2.26 -4.01 -2.58
C LYS A 40 2.15 -5.53 -2.68
N CYS A 41 1.33 -5.99 -3.62
CA CYS A 41 1.22 -7.41 -3.90
C CYS A 41 2.34 -7.83 -4.85
N GLU A 42 3.21 -8.70 -4.39
CA GLU A 42 4.32 -9.21 -5.19
C GLU A 42 3.87 -10.27 -6.20
N CYS A 43 2.75 -10.92 -5.94
CA CYS A 43 2.25 -11.99 -6.80
C CYS A 43 1.70 -11.45 -8.13
N CYS A 44 0.81 -10.47 -8.08
CA CYS A 44 0.16 -9.97 -9.29
C CYS A 44 0.66 -8.59 -9.74
N LEU A 45 1.37 -7.87 -8.89
CA LEU A 45 1.93 -6.53 -9.15
C LEU A 45 0.88 -5.48 -9.57
N LEU A 46 -0.41 -5.79 -9.44
CA LEU A 46 -1.50 -4.90 -9.85
C LEU A 46 -2.01 -4.02 -8.73
N VAL A 47 -1.82 -4.44 -7.48
CA VAL A 47 -2.31 -3.73 -6.31
C VAL A 47 -1.13 -3.23 -5.49
N LYS A 48 -1.08 -1.93 -5.28
CA LYS A 48 -0.04 -1.30 -4.45
C LYS A 48 -0.60 -0.06 -3.77
N GLY A 49 -0.24 0.13 -2.51
CA GLY A 49 -0.57 1.33 -1.77
C GLY A 49 0.38 2.47 -2.11
N LYS A 50 0.19 3.60 -1.45
CA LYS A 50 1.04 4.78 -1.63
C LYS A 50 2.35 4.63 -0.86
N ASP A 51 3.40 5.27 -1.37
CA ASP A 51 4.64 5.46 -0.63
C ASP A 51 4.42 6.48 0.48
N ILE A 52 4.72 6.10 1.71
CA ILE A 52 4.60 6.99 2.87
C ILE A 52 5.99 7.13 3.49
N ASP A 53 6.50 8.34 3.54
CA ASP A 53 7.79 8.63 4.14
C ASP A 53 7.68 8.94 5.63
N ASP A 54 8.81 8.83 6.34
CA ASP A 54 8.89 9.16 7.76
C ASP A 54 9.69 10.44 8.05
N ILE A 55 9.82 11.33 7.06
CA ILE A 55 10.61 12.55 7.18
C ILE A 55 10.09 13.46 8.29
N TYR A 56 8.78 13.66 8.37
CA TYR A 56 8.14 14.54 9.35
C TYR A 56 7.23 13.80 10.32
N ARG A 57 7.45 12.50 10.49
CA ARG A 57 6.62 11.68 11.36
C ARG A 57 7.43 10.51 11.90
N HIS A 58 6.95 9.91 12.99
CA HIS A 58 7.58 8.73 13.55
C HIS A 58 7.44 7.56 12.57
N LYS A 59 8.47 6.71 12.51
CA LYS A 59 8.47 5.58 11.57
C LYS A 59 7.28 4.63 11.76
N ASP A 60 6.82 4.43 13.00
CA ASP A 60 5.66 3.58 13.26
C ASP A 60 4.38 4.19 12.70
N VAL A 61 4.24 5.52 12.78
CA VAL A 61 3.12 6.24 12.19
C VAL A 61 3.16 6.12 10.66
N ALA A 62 4.35 6.30 10.07
CA ALA A 62 4.52 6.19 8.62
C ALA A 62 4.16 4.78 8.12
N GLN A 63 4.63 3.75 8.82
CA GLN A 63 4.30 2.36 8.47
C GLN A 63 2.80 2.10 8.59
N ASN A 64 2.17 2.61 9.63
CA ASN A 64 0.73 2.41 9.83
C ASN A 64 -0.09 3.14 8.76
N GLU A 65 0.34 4.31 8.34
CA GLU A 65 -0.30 5.02 7.23
C GLU A 65 -0.12 4.28 5.91
N ALA A 66 1.03 3.65 5.70
CA ALA A 66 1.24 2.80 4.52
C ALA A 66 0.29 1.60 4.52
N ARG A 67 0.07 0.98 5.69
CA ARG A 67 -0.92 -0.10 5.84
C ARG A 67 -2.34 0.39 5.54
N LYS A 68 -2.69 1.55 6.05
CA LYS A 68 -4.00 2.16 5.77
C LYS A 68 -4.17 2.42 4.28
N SER A 69 -3.14 2.93 3.63
CA SER A 69 -3.15 3.20 2.19
C SER A 69 -3.37 1.91 1.39
N TRP A 70 -2.71 0.81 1.78
CA TRP A 70 -2.95 -0.50 1.15
C TRP A 70 -4.40 -0.92 1.29
N ASN A 71 -4.96 -0.83 2.51
CA ASN A 71 -6.34 -1.23 2.76
C ASN A 71 -7.34 -0.39 1.96
N GLU A 72 -7.09 0.91 1.83
CA GLU A 72 -7.92 1.80 1.03
C GLU A 72 -7.89 1.40 -0.44
N GLU A 73 -6.73 1.02 -0.95
CA GLU A 73 -6.57 0.56 -2.33
C GLU A 73 -7.31 -0.77 -2.56
N VAL A 74 -7.23 -1.69 -1.59
CA VAL A 74 -7.99 -2.95 -1.64
C VAL A 74 -9.49 -2.66 -1.71
N ASP A 75 -10.00 -1.77 -0.86
CA ASP A 75 -11.41 -1.43 -0.84
C ASP A 75 -11.86 -0.80 -2.15
N ARG A 76 -11.02 0.07 -2.73
CA ARG A 76 -11.30 0.71 -4.02
C ARG A 76 -11.43 -0.34 -5.14
N ILE A 77 -10.54 -1.30 -5.17
CA ILE A 77 -10.53 -2.34 -6.20
C ILE A 77 -11.73 -3.27 -6.03
N ILE A 78 -12.06 -3.64 -4.79
CA ILE A 78 -13.25 -4.46 -4.52
C ILE A 78 -14.52 -3.74 -5.00
N ALA A 79 -14.62 -2.44 -4.74
CA ALA A 79 -15.77 -1.65 -5.20
C ALA A 79 -15.85 -1.61 -6.72
N LEU A 80 -14.72 -1.47 -7.40
CA LEU A 80 -14.67 -1.50 -8.88
C LEU A 80 -15.06 -2.85 -9.44
N GLN A 81 -14.60 -3.93 -8.82
CA GLN A 81 -14.96 -5.29 -9.23
C GLN A 81 -16.45 -5.52 -9.08
N LYS A 82 -17.04 -5.06 -7.98
CA LYS A 82 -18.48 -5.19 -7.77
C LYS A 82 -19.28 -4.39 -8.80
N ALA A 83 -18.89 -3.15 -9.05
CA ALA A 83 -19.55 -2.31 -10.04
C ALA A 83 -19.46 -2.92 -11.42
N TYR A 84 -18.34 -3.51 -11.79
CA TYR A 84 -18.14 -4.17 -13.08
C TYR A 84 -19.08 -5.38 -13.23
N ARG A 85 -19.22 -6.20 -12.19
CA ARG A 85 -20.14 -7.34 -12.21
C ARG A 85 -21.60 -6.90 -12.39
N GLU A 86 -22.01 -5.84 -11.66
CA GLU A 86 -23.36 -5.31 -11.79
C GLU A 86 -23.62 -4.79 -13.19
N THR A 87 -22.65 -4.14 -13.81
CA THR A 87 -22.75 -3.65 -15.18
C THR A 87 -22.88 -4.79 -16.18
N GLN A 88 -22.15 -5.88 -15.99
CA GLN A 88 -22.24 -7.06 -16.86
C GLN A 88 -23.63 -7.71 -16.78
N ASP A 89 -24.20 -7.80 -15.59
CA ASP A 89 -25.54 -8.36 -15.41
C ASP A 89 -26.60 -7.55 -16.14
N ILE A 90 -26.41 -6.24 -16.24
CA ILE A 90 -27.34 -5.33 -16.93
C ILE A 90 -27.21 -5.46 -18.45
N CYS A 91 -26.05 -5.78 -18.94
CA CYS A 91 -25.78 -5.83 -20.38
C CYS A 91 -26.28 -7.11 -21.07
N GLU A 92 -26.78 -8.03 -20.30
CA GLU A 92 -27.44 -9.22 -20.87
C GLU A 92 -28.91 -8.98 -21.10
#